data_02b6ae3db7cf33b8092d51f35fb20869
#
_entry.id   02b6ae3db7cf33b8092d51f35fb20869
#
_cell.length_a   1.000
_cell.length_b   1.000
_cell.length_c   1.000
_cell.angle_alpha   90.00
_cell.angle_beta   90.00
_cell.angle_gamma   90.00
#
_symmetry.space_group_name_H-M   'P 1'
#
loop_
_entity.id
_entity.type
_entity.pdbx_description
1 polymer ?
#
loop_
_entity_poly.entity_id
_entity_poly.type
_entity_poly.pdbx_seq_one_letter_code
_entity_poly.pdbx_strand_id
1 'polypeptide(L)' 'MAQRYEYLVEQIREGLMGGKMSAGKVQDVLNDKARDGWQLKSLTAVEVKGRIGPGGTEGMLATFERPYEGR' A
#
# COMPACT_ATOMS: atom_id res chain seq x y z
N MET A 1 14.26 23.84 12.18
CA MET A 1 14.06 23.35 10.84
C MET A 1 13.04 22.28 10.80
N ALA A 2 12.23 22.30 9.79
CA ALA A 2 11.17 21.34 9.68
C ALA A 2 11.73 19.99 9.21
N GLN A 3 11.21 18.95 9.78
CA GLN A 3 11.54 17.62 9.36
C GLN A 3 10.87 17.37 8.02
N ARG A 4 11.60 16.79 7.09
CA ARG A 4 11.05 16.45 5.79
C ARG A 4 10.79 14.96 5.75
N TYR A 5 9.79 14.59 4.99
CA TYR A 5 9.39 13.21 4.85
C TYR A 5 9.27 12.85 3.39
N GLU A 6 9.52 11.62 3.08
CA GLU A 6 9.23 11.11 1.75
C GLU A 6 8.10 10.12 1.88
N TYR A 7 7.39 9.91 0.80
CA TYR A 7 6.18 9.12 0.80
C TYR A 7 6.24 8.04 -0.25
N LEU A 8 5.60 6.93 0.07
CA LEU A 8 5.49 5.81 -0.86
C LEU A 8 4.04 5.39 -0.89
N VAL A 9 3.49 5.23 -2.07
CA VAL A 9 2.12 4.75 -2.21
C VAL A 9 2.18 3.39 -2.86
N GLU A 10 1.58 2.41 -2.20
CA GLU A 10 1.60 1.04 -2.68
C GLU A 10 0.17 0.60 -2.91
N GLN A 11 -0.09 -0.01 -4.05
CA GLN A 11 -1.42 -0.54 -4.33
C GLN A 11 -1.43 -2.02 -4.00
N ILE A 12 -2.37 -2.43 -3.16
CA ILE A 12 -2.54 -3.82 -2.79
C ILE A 12 -3.82 -4.30 -3.41
N ARG A 13 -3.74 -5.26 -4.30
CA ARG A 13 -4.89 -5.71 -5.03
C ARG A 13 -5.25 -7.13 -4.67
N GLU A 14 -6.54 -7.41 -4.77
CA GLU A 14 -7.03 -8.76 -4.63
C GLU A 14 -6.40 -9.60 -5.72
N GLY A 15 -5.94 -10.76 -5.35
CA GLY A 15 -5.32 -11.63 -6.32
C GLY A 15 -3.85 -11.37 -6.58
N LEU A 16 -3.32 -10.32 -6.00
CA LEU A 16 -1.94 -9.98 -6.24
C LEU A 16 -1.00 -11.10 -5.87
N MET A 17 -1.27 -11.78 -4.78
CA MET A 17 -0.43 -12.87 -4.33
C MET A 17 -1.16 -14.19 -4.50
N GLY A 18 -2.04 -14.25 -5.47
CA GLY A 18 -2.73 -15.49 -5.75
C GLY A 18 -3.89 -15.77 -4.83
N GLY A 19 -4.88 -14.92 -4.82
CA GLY A 19 -6.05 -15.18 -4.02
C GLY A 19 -6.72 -13.90 -3.60
N LYS A 20 -7.65 -14.05 -2.69
CA LYS A 20 -8.42 -12.93 -2.24
C LYS A 20 -7.64 -12.09 -1.27
N MET A 21 -8.06 -10.85 -1.15
CA MET A 21 -7.49 -9.96 -0.17
C MET A 21 -7.75 -10.51 1.22
N SER A 22 -6.75 -10.50 2.03
CA SER A 22 -6.89 -10.99 3.39
C SER A 22 -6.04 -10.13 4.31
N ALA A 23 -6.37 -10.20 5.58
CA ALA A 23 -5.61 -9.45 6.56
C ALA A 23 -4.15 -9.86 6.55
N GLY A 24 -3.90 -11.14 6.34
CA GLY A 24 -2.52 -11.61 6.31
C GLY A 24 -1.71 -11.02 5.19
N LYS A 25 -2.34 -10.90 4.02
CA LYS A 25 -1.64 -10.32 2.88
C LYS A 25 -1.33 -8.86 3.12
N VAL A 26 -2.29 -8.13 3.65
CA VAL A 26 -2.07 -6.73 3.93
C VAL A 26 -0.98 -6.58 4.97
N GLN A 27 -1.03 -7.40 6.01
CA GLN A 27 -0.03 -7.34 7.06
C GLN A 27 1.36 -7.60 6.51
N ASP A 28 1.48 -8.56 5.60
CA ASP A 28 2.78 -8.87 5.02
C ASP A 28 3.34 -7.69 4.25
N VAL A 29 2.49 -7.00 3.50
CA VAL A 29 2.94 -5.84 2.75
C VAL A 29 3.38 -4.75 3.71
N LEU A 30 2.59 -4.50 4.75
CA LEU A 30 2.93 -3.45 5.71
C LEU A 30 4.24 -3.76 6.42
N ASN A 31 4.42 -5.01 6.81
CA ASN A 31 5.65 -5.38 7.52
C ASN A 31 6.85 -5.34 6.61
N ASP A 32 6.65 -5.66 5.35
CA ASP A 32 7.73 -5.61 4.40
C ASP A 32 8.25 -4.18 4.25
N LYS A 33 7.33 -3.23 4.18
CA LYS A 33 7.74 -1.84 4.07
C LYS A 33 8.35 -1.34 5.38
N ALA A 34 7.84 -1.83 6.50
CA ALA A 34 8.38 -1.41 7.79
C ALA A 34 9.83 -1.79 7.93
N ARG A 35 10.24 -2.90 7.34
CA ARG A 35 11.64 -3.29 7.41
C ARG A 35 12.55 -2.28 6.75
N ASP A 36 12.02 -1.52 5.81
CA ASP A 36 12.79 -0.50 5.13
C ASP A 36 12.62 0.87 5.77
N GLY A 37 11.99 0.91 6.93
CA GLY A 37 11.83 2.16 7.65
C GLY A 37 10.57 2.93 7.34
N TRP A 38 9.70 2.35 6.53
CA TRP A 38 8.46 3.02 6.16
C TRP A 38 7.42 2.84 7.26
N GLN A 39 6.65 3.88 7.51
CA GLN A 39 5.55 3.82 8.45
C GLN A 39 4.26 4.07 7.71
N LEU A 40 3.24 3.29 8.04
CA LEU A 40 1.96 3.45 7.40
C LEU A 40 1.31 4.73 7.85
N LYS A 41 0.89 5.55 6.89
CA LYS A 41 0.22 6.77 7.19
C LYS A 41 -1.27 6.65 6.95
N SER A 42 -1.67 6.00 5.90
CA SER A 42 -3.07 5.80 5.64
C SER A 42 -3.28 4.57 4.78
N LEU A 43 -4.46 3.99 4.90
CA LEU A 43 -4.82 2.81 4.14
C LEU A 43 -6.25 3.01 3.70
N THR A 44 -6.46 3.10 2.41
CA THR A 44 -7.75 3.43 1.86
C THR A 44 -8.21 2.34 0.90
N ALA A 45 -9.44 1.89 1.08
CA ALA A 45 -10.01 0.92 0.18
C ALA A 45 -10.40 1.62 -1.11
N VAL A 46 -10.05 1.01 -2.22
CA VAL A 46 -10.37 1.58 -3.52
C VAL A 46 -10.88 0.49 -4.42
N GLU A 47 -11.62 0.90 -5.41
CA GLU A 47 -12.09 -0.01 -6.41
C GLU A 47 -11.24 0.18 -7.65
N VAL A 48 -10.58 -0.87 -8.05
CA VAL A 48 -9.73 -0.80 -9.22
C VAL A 48 -10.51 -1.34 -10.38
N LYS A 49 -10.89 -0.48 -11.30
CA LYS A 49 -11.67 -0.91 -12.43
C LYS A 49 -10.80 -1.55 -13.47
N GLY A 50 -11.19 -2.74 -13.84
CA GLY A 50 -10.45 -3.44 -14.85
C GLY A 50 -10.99 -3.15 -16.22
N ARG A 51 -10.24 -3.48 -17.21
CA ARG A 51 -10.69 -3.37 -18.54
C ARG A 51 -11.54 -4.51 -18.92
N ILE A 52 -11.39 -5.61 -18.28
CA ILE A 52 -12.02 -6.85 -18.66
C ILE A 52 -12.95 -7.27 -17.59
N GLY A 53 -14.12 -7.68 -17.98
CA GLY A 53 -15.07 -8.21 -17.06
C GLY A 53 -15.85 -7.13 -16.36
N PRO A 54 -16.95 -7.51 -15.79
CA PRO A 54 -17.82 -6.60 -15.09
C PRO A 54 -17.24 -6.27 -13.73
N GLY A 55 -17.49 -5.08 -13.30
CA GLY A 55 -17.07 -4.67 -12.00
C GLY A 55 -15.59 -4.43 -11.95
N GLY A 56 -15.10 -4.18 -10.82
CA GLY A 56 -13.71 -3.91 -10.63
C GLY A 56 -13.11 -4.91 -9.70
N THR A 57 -11.84 -4.75 -9.46
CA THR A 57 -11.13 -5.55 -8.51
C THR A 57 -10.95 -4.71 -7.27
N GLU A 58 -11.22 -5.30 -6.14
CA GLU A 58 -11.04 -4.58 -4.91
C GLU A 58 -9.57 -4.45 -4.59
N GLY A 59 -9.22 -3.33 -3.99
CA GLY A 59 -7.86 -3.11 -3.64
C GLY A 59 -7.75 -2.05 -2.58
N MET A 60 -6.53 -1.77 -2.18
CA MET A 60 -6.25 -0.77 -1.18
C MET A 60 -5.05 0.03 -1.61
N LEU A 61 -5.07 1.30 -1.25
CA LEU A 61 -3.91 2.14 -1.42
C LEU A 61 -3.31 2.40 -0.05
N ALA A 62 -2.10 1.97 0.12
CA ALA A 62 -1.38 2.16 1.36
C ALA A 62 -0.37 3.26 1.16
N THR A 63 -0.45 4.29 1.98
CA THR A 63 0.47 5.40 1.91
C THR A 63 1.40 5.32 3.10
N PHE A 64 2.68 5.33 2.82
CA PHE A 64 3.70 5.24 3.86
C PHE A 64 4.53 6.51 3.86
N GLU A 65 5.14 6.78 4.98
CA GLU A 65 6.06 7.90 5.07
C GLU A 65 7.27 7.49 5.88
N ARG A 66 8.35 8.18 5.67
CA ARG A 66 9.51 8.02 6.52
C ARG A 66 10.32 9.30 6.43
N PRO A 67 11.12 9.59 7.46
CA PRO A 67 11.91 10.81 7.42
C PRO A 67 12.85 10.80 6.23
N TYR A 68 12.89 11.91 5.56
CA TYR A 68 13.74 12.06 4.39
C TYR A 68 15.06 12.66 4.85
N GLU A 69 16.12 11.94 4.60
CA GLU A 69 17.39 12.40 5.05
C GLU A 69 18.08 13.27 4.06
N GLY A 70 17.64 13.30 2.88
CA GLY A 70 18.16 14.21 1.91
C GLY A 70 19.67 14.13 1.76
N ARG A 71 20.15 14.35 0.64
CA ARG A 71 21.56 14.35 0.48
C ARG A 71 21.94 15.36 -0.48
#